data_ce53f0f6a5cb91d312c7d9b62d9e6992
#
_entry.id   ce53f0f6a5cb91d312c7d9b62d9e6992
#
_cell.length_a   1.000
_cell.length_b   1.000
_cell.length_c   1.000
_cell.angle_alpha   90.00
_cell.angle_beta   90.00
_cell.angle_gamma   90.00
#
_symmetry.space_group_name_H-M   'P 1'
#
loop_
_entity.id
_entity.type
_entity.pdbx_description
1 polymer ?
#
loop_
_entity_poly.entity_id
_entity_poly.type
_entity_poly.pdbx_seq_one_letter_code
_entity_poly.pdbx_strand_id
1 'polypeptide(L)'
;MISNEDKINSIPIWNGSIDIKPLEGGITNLNYIVQDSEKKVVVRLGSDIPEHLVFRQNEILVSKAAYEIGTSPKLIHNEPGILVIDFIESETLDPQGVRNNLERIIPVIKKIHKSIPMKLNGQPPLFWVFYVIKYYANFLLKNKSNHIPIINELLEKSDRLEILSSPRHIVFCHNDLLAANFLDDGSKIWVVD
;
A
#
# COMPACT_ATOMS: atom_id res chain seq x y z
N MET A 1 -20.17 -16.10 -10.71
CA MET A 1 -19.07 -15.43 -9.95
C MET A 1 -19.60 -15.17 -8.54
N ILE A 2 -18.79 -15.47 -7.52
CA ILE A 2 -19.11 -15.17 -6.12
C ILE A 2 -19.08 -13.63 -5.96
N SER A 3 -20.09 -13.05 -5.35
CA SER A 3 -20.13 -11.59 -5.12
C SER A 3 -19.05 -11.15 -4.11
N ASN A 4 -18.72 -9.86 -4.06
CA ASN A 4 -17.80 -9.34 -3.06
C ASN A 4 -18.36 -9.48 -1.64
N GLU A 5 -19.68 -9.28 -1.49
CA GLU A 5 -20.35 -9.47 -0.21
C GLU A 5 -20.30 -10.93 0.24
N ASP A 6 -20.50 -11.90 -0.68
CA ASP A 6 -20.37 -13.33 -0.33
C ASP A 6 -18.94 -13.67 0.12
N LYS A 7 -17.93 -13.11 -0.55
CA LYS A 7 -16.53 -13.28 -0.13
C LYS A 7 -16.30 -12.73 1.28
N ILE A 8 -16.79 -11.52 1.56
CA ILE A 8 -16.66 -10.90 2.88
C ILE A 8 -17.41 -11.72 3.94
N ASN A 9 -18.62 -12.15 3.66
CA ASN A 9 -19.40 -12.98 4.58
C ASN A 9 -18.72 -14.34 4.88
N SER A 10 -17.94 -14.88 3.95
CA SER A 10 -17.25 -16.16 4.12
C SER A 10 -15.99 -16.09 4.99
N ILE A 11 -15.48 -14.89 5.33
CA ILE A 11 -14.29 -14.74 6.16
C ILE A 11 -14.58 -15.28 7.58
N PRO A 12 -13.75 -16.19 8.12
CA PRO A 12 -14.06 -16.91 9.36
C PRO A 12 -13.74 -16.12 10.64
N ILE A 13 -14.04 -14.84 10.66
CA ILE A 13 -13.74 -13.96 11.81
C ILE A 13 -14.97 -13.29 12.42
N TRP A 14 -16.15 -13.44 11.79
CA TRP A 14 -17.33 -12.68 12.17
C TRP A 14 -18.07 -13.31 13.37
N ASN A 15 -18.58 -12.43 14.23
CA ASN A 15 -19.47 -12.81 15.32
C ASN A 15 -20.90 -12.32 15.00
N GLY A 16 -21.69 -13.21 14.41
CA GLY A 16 -23.09 -12.92 14.01
C GLY A 16 -23.21 -12.21 12.66
N SER A 17 -24.25 -11.41 12.51
CA SER A 17 -24.50 -10.64 11.29
C SER A 17 -23.51 -9.48 11.13
N ILE A 18 -23.18 -9.15 9.88
CA ILE A 18 -22.27 -8.04 9.55
C ILE A 18 -22.98 -6.95 8.75
N ASP A 19 -22.59 -5.70 8.98
CA ASP A 19 -22.91 -4.54 8.15
C ASP A 19 -21.71 -4.25 7.24
N ILE A 20 -21.95 -4.18 5.93
CA ILE A 20 -20.89 -3.97 4.91
C ILE A 20 -21.15 -2.65 4.21
N LYS A 21 -20.17 -1.74 4.25
CA LYS A 21 -20.22 -0.45 3.56
C LYS A 21 -19.00 -0.27 2.67
N PRO A 22 -19.16 0.12 1.39
CA PRO A 22 -18.03 0.46 0.56
C PRO A 22 -17.21 1.60 1.19
N LEU A 23 -15.88 1.49 1.12
CA LEU A 23 -14.96 2.56 1.50
C LEU A 23 -14.33 3.11 0.20
N GLU A 24 -14.70 4.34 -0.14
CA GLU A 24 -14.23 5.01 -1.35
C GLU A 24 -12.72 5.36 -1.25
N GLY A 25 -12.05 5.50 -2.38
CA GLY A 25 -10.68 6.04 -2.48
C GLY A 25 -9.60 5.10 -3.00
N GLY A 26 -9.90 3.82 -3.26
CA GLY A 26 -8.93 2.89 -3.85
C GLY A 26 -9.03 2.83 -5.39
N ILE A 27 -7.89 2.95 -6.10
CA ILE A 27 -7.86 2.78 -7.57
C ILE A 27 -7.74 1.29 -7.95
N THR A 28 -6.94 0.54 -7.21
CA THR A 28 -6.59 -0.86 -7.52
C THR A 28 -7.24 -1.88 -6.59
N ASN A 29 -7.81 -1.43 -5.49
CA ASN A 29 -8.41 -2.27 -4.45
C ASN A 29 -9.86 -1.89 -4.21
N LEU A 30 -10.67 -2.89 -3.88
CA LEU A 30 -12.01 -2.67 -3.36
C LEU A 30 -11.94 -2.73 -1.84
N ASN A 31 -12.21 -1.62 -1.18
CA ASN A 31 -12.18 -1.52 0.27
C ASN A 31 -13.61 -1.44 0.82
N TYR A 32 -13.82 -2.08 1.97
CA TYR A 32 -15.10 -2.10 2.68
C TYR A 32 -14.87 -1.87 4.16
N ILE A 33 -15.68 -1.03 4.78
CA ILE A 33 -15.85 -1.02 6.23
C ILE A 33 -16.85 -2.12 6.56
N VAL A 34 -16.45 -3.02 7.44
CA VAL A 34 -17.29 -4.14 7.88
C VAL A 34 -17.36 -4.12 9.39
N GLN A 35 -18.58 -4.22 9.91
CA GLN A 35 -18.83 -4.20 11.35
C GLN A 35 -19.72 -5.36 11.75
N ASP A 36 -19.31 -6.10 12.78
CA ASP A 36 -20.16 -7.04 13.50
C ASP A 36 -20.51 -6.53 14.92
N SER A 37 -21.00 -7.39 15.79
CA SER A 37 -21.35 -7.03 17.17
C SER A 37 -20.14 -6.69 18.06
N GLU A 38 -18.93 -7.07 17.69
CA GLU A 38 -17.73 -6.96 18.52
C GLU A 38 -16.65 -6.06 17.95
N LYS A 39 -16.58 -5.93 16.62
CA LYS A 39 -15.49 -5.23 15.95
C LYS A 39 -15.91 -4.51 14.68
N LYS A 40 -15.16 -3.49 14.35
CA LYS A 40 -15.22 -2.74 13.10
C LYS A 40 -13.86 -2.84 12.41
N VAL A 41 -13.85 -3.23 11.16
CA VAL A 41 -12.63 -3.52 10.40
C VAL A 41 -12.69 -2.93 9.00
N VAL A 42 -11.54 -2.82 8.35
CA VAL A 42 -11.45 -2.58 6.91
C VAL A 42 -11.09 -3.89 6.23
N VAL A 43 -11.93 -4.31 5.27
CA VAL A 43 -11.68 -5.46 4.41
C VAL A 43 -11.26 -4.94 3.05
N ARG A 44 -10.07 -5.33 2.60
CA ARG A 44 -9.54 -5.05 1.27
C ARG A 44 -9.62 -6.30 0.42
N LEU A 45 -10.25 -6.18 -0.74
CA LEU A 45 -10.30 -7.21 -1.77
C LEU A 45 -9.40 -6.80 -2.92
N GLY A 46 -8.45 -7.64 -3.28
CA GLY A 46 -7.53 -7.37 -4.39
C GLY A 46 -6.58 -8.53 -4.66
N SER A 47 -6.29 -8.74 -5.93
CA SER A 47 -5.31 -9.74 -6.38
C SER A 47 -3.95 -9.10 -6.64
N ASP A 48 -2.93 -9.92 -6.86
CA ASP A 48 -1.66 -9.45 -7.41
C ASP A 48 -1.87 -8.75 -8.75
N ILE A 49 -1.08 -7.71 -9.00
CA ILE A 49 -1.03 -7.00 -10.28
C ILE A 49 0.43 -7.00 -10.73
N PRO A 50 0.91 -8.12 -11.33
CA PRO A 50 2.31 -8.27 -11.72
C PRO A 50 2.78 -7.18 -12.69
N GLU A 51 1.89 -6.66 -13.54
CA GLU A 51 2.17 -5.57 -14.48
C GLU A 51 2.59 -4.29 -13.76
N HIS A 52 2.12 -4.09 -12.53
CA HIS A 52 2.44 -2.95 -11.68
C HIS A 52 3.38 -3.31 -10.52
N LEU A 53 3.96 -4.50 -10.53
CA LEU A 53 4.84 -5.01 -9.47
C LEU A 53 4.16 -5.05 -8.09
N VAL A 54 2.83 -5.20 -8.08
CA VAL A 54 2.03 -5.30 -6.85
C VAL A 54 1.86 -6.78 -6.50
N PHE A 55 2.41 -7.17 -5.35
CA PHE A 55 2.34 -8.53 -4.82
C PHE A 55 1.79 -8.49 -3.40
N ARG A 56 0.62 -9.10 -3.17
CA ARG A 56 -0.13 -9.04 -1.89
C ARG A 56 0.63 -9.66 -0.71
N GLN A 57 1.50 -10.62 -0.99
CA GLN A 57 2.36 -11.18 0.05
C GLN A 57 3.27 -10.12 0.70
N ASN A 58 3.78 -9.16 -0.08
CA ASN A 58 4.58 -8.07 0.45
C ASN A 58 3.75 -7.14 1.34
N GLU A 59 2.52 -6.86 0.95
CA GLU A 59 1.57 -6.06 1.73
C GLU A 59 1.32 -6.69 3.11
N ILE A 60 1.09 -8.01 3.17
CA ILE A 60 0.90 -8.75 4.41
C ILE A 60 2.13 -8.64 5.32
N LEU A 61 3.33 -8.85 4.76
CA LEU A 61 4.59 -8.79 5.51
C LEU A 61 4.81 -7.39 6.09
N VAL A 62 4.59 -6.36 5.28
CA VAL A 62 4.78 -4.97 5.68
C VAL A 62 3.73 -4.53 6.70
N SER A 63 2.46 -4.89 6.50
CA SER A 63 1.38 -4.57 7.45
C SER A 63 1.68 -5.10 8.86
N LYS A 64 2.17 -6.33 8.97
CA LYS A 64 2.59 -6.91 10.27
C LYS A 64 3.72 -6.12 10.91
N ALA A 65 4.78 -5.83 10.15
CA ALA A 65 5.92 -5.08 10.65
C ALA A 65 5.55 -3.64 11.03
N ALA A 66 4.71 -2.98 10.24
CA ALA A 66 4.22 -1.63 10.50
C ALA A 66 3.33 -1.54 11.75
N TYR A 67 2.50 -2.56 11.99
CA TYR A 67 1.75 -2.67 13.25
C TYR A 67 2.68 -2.85 14.44
N GLU A 68 3.67 -3.74 14.37
CA GLU A 68 4.62 -3.96 15.48
C GLU A 68 5.39 -2.71 15.89
N ILE A 69 5.68 -1.83 14.94
CA ILE A 69 6.28 -0.52 15.24
C ILE A 69 5.24 0.55 15.57
N GLY A 70 3.94 0.23 15.57
CA GLY A 70 2.85 1.13 15.93
C GLY A 70 2.59 2.25 14.93
N THR A 71 2.82 2.03 13.64
CA THR A 71 2.57 3.03 12.58
C THR A 71 1.40 2.70 11.68
N SER A 72 0.89 1.45 11.72
CA SER A 72 -0.24 0.99 10.92
C SER A 72 -1.25 0.22 11.77
N PRO A 73 -2.52 0.11 11.35
CA PRO A 73 -3.52 -0.73 12.01
C PRO A 73 -3.09 -2.19 12.13
N LYS A 74 -3.68 -2.91 13.08
CA LYS A 74 -3.43 -4.34 13.25
C LYS A 74 -3.99 -5.13 12.08
N LEU A 75 -3.18 -6.08 11.57
CA LEU A 75 -3.67 -7.11 10.65
C LEU A 75 -4.46 -8.15 11.46
N ILE A 76 -5.76 -8.28 11.16
CA ILE A 76 -6.69 -9.18 11.84
C ILE A 76 -6.75 -10.54 11.14
N HIS A 77 -6.85 -10.51 9.79
CA HIS A 77 -6.94 -11.71 8.98
C HIS A 77 -6.36 -11.47 7.58
N ASN A 78 -5.85 -12.54 6.98
CA ASN A 78 -5.46 -12.51 5.57
C ASN A 78 -5.65 -13.88 4.93
N GLU A 79 -6.06 -13.88 3.68
CA GLU A 79 -6.12 -15.04 2.77
C GLU A 79 -5.93 -14.57 1.31
N PRO A 80 -5.77 -15.45 0.33
CA PRO A 80 -5.54 -15.05 -1.05
C PRO A 80 -6.61 -14.09 -1.56
N GLY A 81 -6.19 -12.85 -1.87
CA GLY A 81 -7.07 -11.80 -2.36
C GLY A 81 -7.87 -11.05 -1.30
N ILE A 82 -7.65 -11.33 -0.02
CA ILE A 82 -8.33 -10.67 1.11
C ILE A 82 -7.31 -10.24 2.17
N LEU A 83 -7.41 -9.00 2.60
CA LEU A 83 -6.70 -8.45 3.75
C LEU A 83 -7.70 -7.77 4.67
N VAL A 84 -7.64 -8.06 5.97
CA VAL A 84 -8.50 -7.45 6.99
C VAL A 84 -7.64 -6.77 8.05
N ILE A 85 -7.86 -5.48 8.25
CA ILE A 85 -7.17 -4.67 9.26
C ILE A 85 -8.16 -4.01 10.21
N ASP A 86 -7.71 -3.68 11.42
CA ASP A 86 -8.53 -2.90 12.36
C ASP A 86 -8.95 -1.57 11.72
N PHE A 87 -10.18 -1.16 11.98
CA PHE A 87 -10.65 0.17 11.64
C PHE A 87 -10.14 1.17 12.68
N ILE A 88 -9.58 2.27 12.22
CA ILE A 88 -9.14 3.37 13.07
C ILE A 88 -10.18 4.49 12.99
N GLU A 89 -10.79 4.84 14.10
CA GLU A 89 -11.64 6.04 14.20
C GLU A 89 -10.72 7.26 14.10
N SER A 90 -10.75 7.92 12.96
CA SER A 90 -9.77 8.93 12.58
C SER A 90 -10.29 9.83 11.48
N GLU A 91 -9.65 10.98 11.33
CA GLU A 91 -9.78 11.83 10.16
C GLU A 91 -8.72 11.49 9.12
N THR A 92 -9.14 11.28 7.87
CA THR A 92 -8.21 11.13 6.75
C THR A 92 -7.68 12.50 6.36
N LEU A 93 -6.34 12.63 6.29
CA LEU A 93 -5.75 13.92 5.98
C LEU A 93 -5.92 14.28 4.50
N ASP A 94 -6.17 15.54 4.26
CA ASP A 94 -6.04 16.18 2.96
C ASP A 94 -4.63 16.79 2.77
N PRO A 95 -4.27 17.31 1.59
CA PRO A 95 -2.97 17.94 1.38
C PRO A 95 -2.67 19.11 2.33
N GLN A 96 -3.68 19.84 2.79
CA GLN A 96 -3.48 20.92 3.75
C GLN A 96 -3.27 20.36 5.17
N GLY A 97 -4.01 19.33 5.54
CA GLY A 97 -3.83 18.59 6.79
C GLY A 97 -2.41 18.01 6.92
N VAL A 98 -1.86 17.44 5.84
CA VAL A 98 -0.45 16.99 5.81
C VAL A 98 0.50 18.16 6.07
N ARG A 99 0.34 19.30 5.39
CA ARG A 99 1.21 20.48 5.60
C ARG A 99 1.17 21.00 7.03
N ASN A 100 -0.02 20.99 7.64
CA ASN A 100 -0.22 21.48 9.01
C ASN A 100 0.32 20.53 10.08
N ASN A 101 0.54 19.24 9.73
CA ASN A 101 0.95 18.18 10.65
C ASN A 101 2.35 17.61 10.38
N LEU A 102 3.22 18.33 9.65
CA LEU A 102 4.56 17.84 9.29
C LEU A 102 5.39 17.42 10.51
N GLU A 103 5.28 18.14 11.62
CA GLU A 103 6.00 17.83 12.86
C GLU A 103 5.58 16.48 13.45
N ARG A 104 4.33 16.04 13.24
CA ARG A 104 3.81 14.75 13.68
C ARG A 104 4.07 13.64 12.65
N ILE A 105 4.02 13.96 11.36
CA ILE A 105 4.18 13.02 10.24
C ILE A 105 5.64 12.60 10.05
N ILE A 106 6.59 13.55 10.05
CA ILE A 106 8.01 13.28 9.81
C ILE A 106 8.59 12.23 10.76
N PRO A 107 8.33 12.26 12.08
CA PRO A 107 8.77 11.20 12.98
C PRO A 107 8.23 9.81 12.62
N VAL A 108 6.96 9.72 12.17
CA VAL A 108 6.35 8.45 11.72
C VAL A 108 7.06 7.91 10.49
N ILE A 109 7.30 8.75 9.48
CA ILE A 109 8.04 8.34 8.26
C ILE A 109 9.47 7.90 8.62
N LYS A 110 10.19 8.64 9.47
CA LYS A 110 11.53 8.24 9.94
C LYS A 110 11.51 6.90 10.66
N LYS A 111 10.45 6.64 11.45
CA LYS A 111 10.28 5.35 12.14
C LYS A 111 10.05 4.21 11.14
N ILE A 112 9.22 4.42 10.12
CA ILE A 112 9.00 3.48 9.02
C ILE A 112 10.34 3.13 8.36
N HIS A 113 11.10 4.14 7.91
CA HIS A 113 12.39 3.95 7.23
C HIS A 113 13.41 3.14 8.04
N LYS A 114 13.44 3.34 9.37
CA LYS A 114 14.47 2.74 10.23
C LYS A 114 14.04 1.44 10.88
N SER A 115 12.78 1.31 11.26
CA SER A 115 12.33 0.24 12.14
C SER A 115 11.63 -0.90 11.43
N ILE A 116 10.95 -0.65 10.30
CA ILE A 116 10.32 -1.74 9.51
C ILE A 116 11.36 -2.78 9.07
N PRO A 117 12.54 -2.43 8.52
CA PRO A 117 13.52 -3.44 8.11
C PRO A 117 13.93 -4.41 9.21
N MET A 118 13.90 -3.96 10.46
CA MET A 118 14.24 -4.79 11.62
C MET A 118 13.14 -5.77 12.04
N LYS A 119 11.95 -5.62 11.49
CA LYS A 119 10.74 -6.39 11.79
C LYS A 119 10.26 -7.26 10.64
N LEU A 120 10.83 -7.09 9.46
CA LEU A 120 10.44 -7.87 8.29
C LEU A 120 10.94 -9.31 8.43
N ASN A 121 10.01 -10.26 8.32
CA ASN A 121 10.28 -11.68 8.17
C ASN A 121 10.22 -12.07 6.69
N GLY A 122 11.19 -11.65 5.91
CA GLY A 122 11.27 -11.87 4.46
C GLY A 122 12.08 -10.78 3.76
N GLN A 123 12.21 -10.91 2.45
CA GLN A 123 12.91 -9.94 1.63
C GLN A 123 11.88 -8.98 1.01
N PRO A 124 11.93 -7.68 1.32
CA PRO A 124 11.11 -6.69 0.63
C PRO A 124 11.60 -6.53 -0.81
N PRO A 125 10.71 -6.23 -1.76
CA PRO A 125 11.12 -5.92 -3.12
C PRO A 125 11.98 -4.66 -3.14
N LEU A 126 13.00 -4.66 -3.99
CA LEU A 126 13.77 -3.45 -4.28
C LEU A 126 13.01 -2.63 -5.33
N PHE A 127 12.59 -1.43 -4.97
CA PHE A 127 12.09 -0.45 -5.94
C PHE A 127 13.26 0.39 -6.46
N TRP A 128 13.75 0.04 -7.66
CA TRP A 128 14.72 0.84 -8.40
C TRP A 128 14.05 1.40 -9.64
N VAL A 129 13.81 2.71 -9.65
CA VAL A 129 13.01 3.38 -10.69
C VAL A 129 13.47 3.07 -12.12
N PHE A 130 14.76 2.99 -12.35
CA PHE A 130 15.31 2.70 -13.69
C PHE A 130 15.04 1.26 -14.14
N TYR A 131 15.02 0.31 -13.19
CA TYR A 131 14.54 -1.05 -13.48
C TYR A 131 13.05 -1.06 -13.83
N VAL A 132 12.24 -0.32 -13.08
CA VAL A 132 10.79 -0.21 -13.32
C VAL A 132 10.51 0.41 -14.69
N ILE A 133 11.25 1.47 -15.09
CA ILE A 133 11.15 2.07 -16.42
C ILE A 133 11.44 1.03 -17.51
N LYS A 134 12.53 0.25 -17.38
CA LYS A 134 12.89 -0.81 -18.32
C LYS A 134 11.84 -1.91 -18.37
N TYR A 135 11.29 -2.28 -17.22
CA TYR A 135 10.23 -3.27 -17.13
C TYR A 135 8.97 -2.83 -17.88
N TYR A 136 8.48 -1.61 -17.64
CA TYR A 136 7.33 -1.05 -18.37
C TYR A 136 7.61 -0.87 -19.86
N ALA A 137 8.79 -0.39 -20.23
CA ALA A 137 9.17 -0.25 -21.64
C ALA A 137 9.09 -1.61 -22.36
N ASN A 138 9.63 -2.67 -21.76
CA ASN A 138 9.55 -4.02 -22.31
C ASN A 138 8.11 -4.54 -22.41
N PHE A 139 7.28 -4.24 -21.42
CA PHE A 139 5.85 -4.58 -21.45
C PHE A 139 5.13 -3.88 -22.61
N LEU A 140 5.35 -2.58 -22.80
CA LEU A 140 4.76 -1.79 -23.89
C LEU A 140 5.22 -2.27 -25.26
N LEU A 141 6.52 -2.60 -25.41
CA LEU A 141 7.07 -3.16 -26.64
C LEU A 141 6.42 -4.50 -27.00
N LYS A 142 6.31 -5.42 -26.05
CA LYS A 142 5.66 -6.74 -26.25
C LYS A 142 4.18 -6.61 -26.62
N ASN A 143 3.49 -5.63 -26.05
CA ASN A 143 2.06 -5.40 -26.30
C ASN A 143 1.78 -4.44 -27.47
N LYS A 144 2.77 -4.13 -28.30
CA LYS A 144 2.62 -3.30 -29.51
C LYS A 144 1.94 -1.95 -29.23
N SER A 145 2.34 -1.28 -28.15
CA SER A 145 1.80 0.03 -27.77
C SER A 145 2.02 1.08 -28.86
N ASN A 146 1.10 2.03 -28.97
CA ASN A 146 1.24 3.18 -29.87
C ASN A 146 2.41 4.12 -29.47
N HIS A 147 3.01 3.93 -28.28
CA HIS A 147 4.14 4.72 -27.79
C HIS A 147 5.51 4.14 -28.17
N ILE A 148 5.57 3.01 -28.89
CA ILE A 148 6.84 2.39 -29.33
C ILE A 148 7.81 3.38 -29.97
N PRO A 149 7.41 4.36 -30.81
CA PRO A 149 8.34 5.27 -31.44
C PRO A 149 9.20 6.10 -30.49
N ILE A 150 8.69 6.39 -29.29
CA ILE A 150 9.41 7.20 -28.28
C ILE A 150 10.09 6.38 -27.20
N ILE A 151 9.82 5.07 -27.09
CA ILE A 151 10.32 4.23 -26.01
C ILE A 151 11.86 4.16 -26.02
N ASN A 152 12.48 4.02 -27.20
CA ASN A 152 13.94 3.92 -27.29
C ASN A 152 14.62 5.22 -26.83
N GLU A 153 14.11 6.38 -27.22
CA GLU A 153 14.61 7.67 -26.74
C GLU A 153 14.52 7.80 -25.23
N LEU A 154 13.37 7.38 -24.66
CA LEU A 154 13.13 7.40 -23.20
C LEU A 154 14.06 6.44 -22.45
N LEU A 155 14.33 5.27 -23.01
CA LEU A 155 15.29 4.31 -22.44
C LEU A 155 16.71 4.87 -22.42
N GLU A 156 17.19 5.44 -23.53
CA GLU A 156 18.51 6.08 -23.60
C GLU A 156 18.64 7.23 -22.59
N LYS A 157 17.57 8.02 -22.42
CA LYS A 157 17.50 9.08 -21.41
C LYS A 157 17.55 8.50 -20.00
N SER A 158 16.80 7.43 -19.77
CA SER A 158 16.79 6.70 -18.49
C SER A 158 18.19 6.17 -18.14
N ASP A 159 18.88 5.53 -19.06
CA ASP A 159 20.24 4.99 -18.84
C ASP A 159 21.25 6.09 -18.49
N ARG A 160 21.18 7.23 -19.16
CA ARG A 160 22.02 8.38 -18.81
C ARG A 160 21.73 8.91 -17.40
N LEU A 161 20.45 9.00 -17.02
CA LEU A 161 20.06 9.46 -15.70
C LEU A 161 20.44 8.45 -14.62
N GLU A 162 20.38 7.16 -14.90
CA GLU A 162 20.78 6.10 -13.97
C GLU A 162 22.26 6.24 -13.58
N ILE A 163 23.15 6.48 -14.55
CA ILE A 163 24.59 6.70 -14.30
C ILE A 163 24.83 7.91 -13.39
N LEU A 164 24.03 8.97 -13.56
CA LEU A 164 24.13 10.20 -12.77
C LEU A 164 23.49 10.08 -11.38
N SER A 165 22.58 9.15 -11.19
CA SER A 165 21.76 8.99 -9.99
C SER A 165 22.28 7.84 -9.12
N SER A 166 23.52 7.92 -8.65
CA SER A 166 24.04 6.90 -7.72
C SER A 166 23.26 6.89 -6.41
N PRO A 167 22.68 5.75 -5.99
CA PRO A 167 21.98 5.66 -4.71
C PRO A 167 22.98 5.85 -3.57
N ARG A 168 22.68 6.77 -2.64
CA ARG A 168 23.52 7.03 -1.47
C ARG A 168 23.03 6.31 -0.23
N HIS A 169 21.70 6.13 -0.12
CA HIS A 169 21.05 5.48 1.01
C HIS A 169 19.87 4.64 0.53
N ILE A 170 19.86 3.37 0.89
CA ILE A 170 18.73 2.48 0.70
C ILE A 170 17.98 2.45 2.03
N VAL A 171 16.69 2.81 2.00
CA VAL A 171 15.80 2.77 3.16
C VAL A 171 14.49 2.09 2.77
N PHE A 172 13.76 1.62 3.77
CA PHE A 172 12.42 1.13 3.55
C PHE A 172 11.47 2.32 3.31
N CYS A 173 10.85 2.37 2.13
CA CYS A 173 9.95 3.46 1.74
C CYS A 173 8.54 2.96 1.49
N HIS A 174 7.56 3.81 1.75
CA HIS A 174 6.16 3.56 1.41
C HIS A 174 5.91 3.61 -0.11
N ASN A 175 6.63 4.47 -0.83
CA ASN A 175 6.55 4.75 -2.27
C ASN A 175 5.23 5.37 -2.78
N ASP A 176 4.21 5.51 -1.93
CA ASP A 176 2.93 6.15 -2.27
C ASP A 176 2.37 6.94 -1.07
N LEU A 177 3.11 7.95 -0.62
CA LEU A 177 2.71 8.81 0.50
C LEU A 177 1.72 9.91 0.07
N LEU A 178 0.56 9.48 -0.43
CA LEU A 178 -0.57 10.39 -0.65
C LEU A 178 -1.15 10.88 0.68
N ALA A 179 -1.74 12.07 0.69
CA ALA A 179 -2.39 12.61 1.90
C ALA A 179 -3.46 11.65 2.46
N ALA A 180 -4.22 11.01 1.58
CA ALA A 180 -5.25 10.04 1.93
C ALA A 180 -4.73 8.79 2.66
N ASN A 181 -3.40 8.53 2.63
CA ASN A 181 -2.78 7.42 3.33
C ASN A 181 -2.34 7.78 4.76
N PHE A 182 -2.62 9.01 5.22
CA PHE A 182 -2.43 9.44 6.59
C PHE A 182 -3.76 9.59 7.31
N LEU A 183 -3.90 8.88 8.44
CA LEU A 183 -5.06 8.97 9.30
C LEU A 183 -4.65 9.61 10.63
N ASP A 184 -5.40 10.61 11.09
CA ASP A 184 -5.18 11.25 12.38
C ASP A 184 -6.30 10.87 13.35
N ASP A 185 -5.96 10.14 14.43
CA ASP A 185 -6.91 9.77 15.49
C ASP A 185 -6.98 10.78 16.62
N GLY A 186 -6.36 11.96 16.43
CA GLY A 186 -6.25 13.03 17.43
C GLY A 186 -5.04 12.87 18.36
N SER A 187 -4.54 11.65 18.56
CA SER A 187 -3.37 11.35 19.40
C SER A 187 -2.11 11.10 18.57
N LYS A 188 -2.23 10.40 17.47
CA LYS A 188 -1.11 10.06 16.56
C LYS A 188 -1.54 10.00 15.12
N ILE A 189 -0.53 9.98 14.25
CA ILE A 189 -0.71 9.73 12.82
C ILE A 189 -0.47 8.25 12.52
N TRP A 190 -1.40 7.65 11.83
CA TRP A 190 -1.31 6.32 11.26
C TRP A 190 -1.01 6.41 9.77
N VAL A 191 -0.32 5.39 9.24
CA VAL A 191 -0.04 5.26 7.81
C VAL A 191 -0.66 3.96 7.33
N VAL A 192 -1.39 4.05 6.24
CA VAL A 192 -2.12 2.93 5.62
C VAL A 192 -1.74 2.81 4.14
N ASP A 193 -2.05 1.65 3.53
CA ASP A 193 -1.86 1.23 2.13
C ASP A 193 -0.47 0.73 1.73
#